data_bb0731094641f0e073b55fe65010b890
#
_entry.id   bb0731094641f0e073b55fe65010b890
#
_cell.length_a   1.000
_cell.length_b   1.000
_cell.length_c   1.000
_cell.angle_alpha   90.00
_cell.angle_beta   90.00
_cell.angle_gamma   90.00
#
_symmetry.space_group_name_H-M   'P 1'
#
loop_
_entity.id
_entity.type
_entity.pdbx_description
1 polymer ?
#
loop_
_entity_poly.entity_id
_entity_poly.type
_entity_poly.pdbx_seq_one_letter_code
_entity_poly.pdbx_strand_id
1 'polypeptide(L)'
;MLYTGFEEDKRLIQVVPSARQISYENMEFFCFIHFTVNTFTGSEWGDGTEPESIFNPTELDARQWAKTAAEGGMKGLILTCKHHDGFCLWPSKYTEHSIKNSPYKNGKGDIVRETAEACREFGLKFGVYLSPWDRNNSSYGKGKEYDDYYLNQLTELLTEYGDIFVIWL
;
A
#
# COMPACT_ATOMS: atom_id res chain seq x y z
N MET A 1 18.68 2.74 -50.03
CA MET A 1 18.15 3.52 -48.89
C MET A 1 18.83 2.98 -47.64
N LEU A 2 19.80 3.70 -47.08
CA LEU A 2 20.48 3.25 -45.86
C LEU A 2 19.55 3.46 -44.69
N TYR A 3 19.35 2.44 -43.85
CA TYR A 3 18.55 2.47 -42.63
C TYR A 3 19.19 3.47 -41.63
N THR A 4 18.45 4.53 -41.29
CA THR A 4 18.94 5.62 -40.43
C THR A 4 18.48 5.47 -38.97
N GLY A 5 17.78 4.40 -38.64
CA GLY A 5 17.23 4.13 -37.29
C GLY A 5 18.22 3.58 -36.25
N PHE A 6 19.50 3.37 -36.62
CA PHE A 6 20.46 2.67 -35.78
C PHE A 6 20.72 3.29 -34.38
N GLU A 7 20.65 4.60 -34.26
CA GLU A 7 20.86 5.27 -32.96
C GLU A 7 19.59 5.22 -32.08
N GLU A 8 18.41 5.25 -32.72
CA GLU A 8 17.13 5.08 -32.03
C GLU A 8 16.95 3.64 -31.52
N ASP A 9 17.34 2.67 -32.33
CA ASP A 9 17.34 1.25 -31.97
C ASP A 9 18.33 0.93 -30.85
N LYS A 10 19.53 1.53 -30.87
CA LYS A 10 20.49 1.41 -29.77
C LYS A 10 19.92 1.87 -28.44
N ARG A 11 19.14 2.95 -28.44
CA ARG A 11 18.49 3.47 -27.23
C ARG A 11 17.43 2.51 -26.69
N LEU A 12 16.72 1.81 -27.58
CA LEU A 12 15.70 0.82 -27.21
C LEU A 12 16.29 -0.45 -26.56
N ILE A 13 17.53 -0.80 -26.91
CA ILE A 13 18.23 -1.96 -26.36
C ILE A 13 19.13 -1.61 -25.16
N GLN A 14 19.34 -0.33 -24.87
CA GLN A 14 20.07 0.12 -23.69
C GLN A 14 19.12 0.10 -22.47
N VAL A 15 19.19 -0.96 -21.70
CA VAL A 15 18.50 -1.02 -20.40
C VAL A 15 19.29 -0.16 -19.41
N VAL A 16 18.89 1.10 -19.29
CA VAL A 16 19.47 2.04 -18.32
C VAL A 16 18.45 2.25 -17.22
N PRO A 17 18.75 1.87 -15.97
CA PRO A 17 17.83 2.10 -14.87
C PRO A 17 17.63 3.61 -14.63
N SER A 18 16.40 4.00 -14.36
CA SER A 18 16.09 5.38 -13.96
C SER A 18 16.68 5.70 -12.58
N ALA A 19 16.84 6.99 -12.27
CA ALA A 19 17.30 7.41 -10.95
C ALA A 19 16.40 6.87 -9.82
N ARG A 20 15.10 6.71 -10.07
CA ARG A 20 14.16 6.11 -9.10
C ARG A 20 14.45 4.64 -8.86
N GLN A 21 14.72 3.87 -9.92
CA GLN A 21 15.08 2.45 -9.81
C GLN A 21 16.40 2.28 -9.05
N ILE A 22 17.41 3.09 -9.36
CA ILE A 22 18.68 3.09 -8.62
C ILE A 22 18.46 3.44 -7.15
N SER A 23 17.62 4.45 -6.86
CA SER A 23 17.30 4.83 -5.48
C SER A 23 16.59 3.70 -4.72
N TYR A 24 15.71 2.96 -5.39
CA TYR A 24 15.04 1.79 -4.81
C TYR A 24 16.03 0.65 -4.53
N GLU A 25 16.87 0.29 -5.50
CA GLU A 25 17.89 -0.75 -5.35
C GLU A 25 18.86 -0.43 -4.20
N ASN A 26 19.26 0.82 -4.03
CA ASN A 26 20.15 1.26 -2.95
C ASN A 26 19.51 1.20 -1.56
N MET A 27 18.21 0.98 -1.45
CA MET A 27 17.56 0.78 -0.15
C MET A 27 17.88 -0.60 0.43
N GLU A 28 18.02 -1.64 -0.40
CA GLU A 28 18.42 -3.02 -0.07
C GLU A 28 17.60 -3.68 1.05
N PHE A 29 17.35 -2.96 2.16
CA PHE A 29 16.72 -3.51 3.36
C PHE A 29 15.55 -2.66 3.82
N PHE A 30 14.35 -3.20 3.69
CA PHE A 30 13.09 -2.61 4.18
C PHE A 30 12.13 -3.72 4.61
N CYS A 31 11.15 -3.38 5.44
CA CYS A 31 10.14 -4.34 5.88
C CYS A 31 8.83 -4.17 5.14
N PHE A 32 8.01 -5.24 5.21
CA PHE A 32 6.66 -5.27 4.70
C PHE A 32 5.73 -5.72 5.83
N ILE A 33 4.78 -4.88 6.22
CA ILE A 33 3.82 -5.18 7.28
C ILE A 33 2.50 -5.62 6.67
N HIS A 34 2.15 -6.87 6.93
CA HIS A 34 0.85 -7.46 6.62
C HIS A 34 -0.01 -7.50 7.89
N PHE A 35 -0.74 -6.43 8.12
CA PHE A 35 -1.69 -6.34 9.22
C PHE A 35 -3.04 -5.85 8.66
N THR A 36 -4.03 -6.73 8.59
CA THR A 36 -5.32 -6.48 7.93
C THR A 36 -6.45 -7.10 8.76
N VAL A 37 -7.68 -7.04 8.26
CA VAL A 37 -8.83 -7.73 8.85
C VAL A 37 -8.55 -9.24 8.99
N ASN A 38 -7.73 -9.82 8.13
CA ASN A 38 -7.37 -11.24 8.16
C ASN A 38 -6.58 -11.65 9.41
N THR A 39 -5.90 -10.70 10.06
CA THR A 39 -5.26 -10.93 11.37
C THR A 39 -6.26 -11.38 12.41
N PHE A 40 -7.51 -10.96 12.31
CA PHE A 40 -8.59 -11.29 13.26
C PHE A 40 -9.39 -12.54 12.88
N THR A 41 -9.25 -13.03 11.65
CA THR A 41 -9.92 -14.26 11.19
C THR A 41 -8.99 -15.47 11.24
N GLY A 42 -7.68 -15.25 11.32
CA GLY A 42 -6.67 -16.30 11.18
C GLY A 42 -6.55 -16.85 9.77
N SER A 43 -7.10 -16.16 8.78
CA SER A 43 -7.02 -16.52 7.36
C SER A 43 -5.87 -15.80 6.70
N GLU A 44 -5.16 -16.47 5.78
CA GLU A 44 -4.13 -15.85 4.96
C GLU A 44 -4.76 -14.84 3.98
N TRP A 45 -5.85 -15.23 3.35
CA TRP A 45 -6.66 -14.39 2.48
C TRP A 45 -8.11 -14.42 2.96
N GLY A 46 -8.69 -13.26 3.14
CA GLY A 46 -10.11 -13.14 3.40
C GLY A 46 -10.96 -13.44 2.16
N ASP A 47 -12.25 -13.58 2.36
CA ASP A 47 -13.20 -13.83 1.27
C ASP A 47 -13.95 -12.56 0.80
N GLY A 48 -13.73 -11.44 1.48
CA GLY A 48 -14.35 -10.15 1.20
C GLY A 48 -15.69 -9.95 1.89
N THR A 49 -16.08 -10.86 2.80
CA THR A 49 -17.33 -10.78 3.58
C THR A 49 -17.08 -10.52 5.05
N GLU A 50 -15.82 -10.33 5.44
CA GLU A 50 -15.43 -10.05 6.82
C GLU A 50 -16.14 -8.78 7.31
N PRO A 51 -16.89 -8.85 8.43
CA PRO A 51 -17.54 -7.65 8.94
C PRO A 51 -16.50 -6.68 9.51
N GLU A 52 -16.63 -5.39 9.17
CA GLU A 52 -15.70 -4.34 9.63
C GLU A 52 -15.61 -4.28 11.16
N SER A 53 -16.65 -4.74 11.85
CA SER A 53 -16.72 -4.76 13.31
C SER A 53 -15.69 -5.66 13.99
N ILE A 54 -15.11 -6.64 13.29
CA ILE A 54 -14.06 -7.50 13.88
C ILE A 54 -12.70 -6.80 13.90
N PHE A 55 -12.50 -5.77 13.07
CA PHE A 55 -11.26 -5.02 13.03
C PHE A 55 -11.19 -4.03 14.20
N ASN A 56 -10.68 -4.48 15.34
CA ASN A 56 -10.56 -3.67 16.55
C ASN A 56 -9.25 -3.94 17.29
N PRO A 57 -8.10 -3.55 16.74
CA PRO A 57 -6.83 -3.69 17.46
C PRO A 57 -6.80 -2.80 18.71
N THR A 58 -6.45 -3.38 19.85
CA THR A 58 -6.38 -2.68 21.15
C THR A 58 -4.97 -2.16 21.46
N GLU A 59 -3.94 -2.80 20.91
CA GLU A 59 -2.53 -2.53 21.20
C GLU A 59 -1.72 -2.14 19.96
N LEU A 60 -2.39 -1.66 18.88
CA LEU A 60 -1.69 -1.24 17.69
C LEU A 60 -0.89 0.03 17.97
N ASP A 61 0.41 -0.03 17.69
CA ASP A 61 1.33 1.10 17.77
C ASP A 61 2.23 1.16 16.50
N ALA A 62 1.81 1.98 15.54
CA ALA A 62 2.58 2.20 14.31
C ALA A 62 3.96 2.82 14.57
N ARG A 63 4.13 3.58 15.66
CA ARG A 63 5.43 4.13 16.05
C ARG A 63 6.38 3.03 16.51
N GLN A 64 5.86 2.03 17.23
CA GLN A 64 6.67 0.87 17.62
C GLN A 64 7.14 0.09 16.39
N TRP A 65 6.31 -0.09 15.36
CA TRP A 65 6.71 -0.72 14.11
C TRP A 65 7.86 0.03 13.43
N ALA A 66 7.67 1.35 13.22
CA ALA A 66 8.67 2.17 12.56
C ALA A 66 9.97 2.27 13.37
N LYS A 67 9.88 2.44 14.69
CA LYS A 67 11.04 2.46 15.58
C LYS A 67 11.85 1.18 15.49
N THR A 68 11.18 0.02 15.59
CA THR A 68 11.85 -1.29 15.52
C THR A 68 12.53 -1.50 14.17
N ALA A 69 11.86 -1.12 13.06
CA ALA A 69 12.45 -1.19 11.73
C ALA A 69 13.70 -0.31 11.59
N ALA A 70 13.63 0.93 12.08
CA ALA A 70 14.76 1.86 12.04
C ALA A 70 15.95 1.38 12.90
N GLU A 71 15.68 0.91 14.12
CA GLU A 71 16.71 0.34 15.02
C GLU A 71 17.32 -0.95 14.44
N GLY A 72 16.55 -1.71 13.66
CA GLY A 72 17.02 -2.87 12.89
C GLY A 72 17.83 -2.52 11.65
N GLY A 73 18.03 -1.23 11.33
CA GLY A 73 18.79 -0.76 10.16
C GLY A 73 18.02 -0.74 8.86
N MET A 74 16.70 -0.93 8.89
CA MET A 74 15.86 -0.83 7.70
C MET A 74 15.75 0.62 7.23
N LYS A 75 15.58 0.81 5.91
CA LYS A 75 15.51 2.13 5.28
C LYS A 75 14.08 2.53 4.88
N GLY A 76 13.16 1.60 4.95
CA GLY A 76 11.78 1.82 4.60
C GLY A 76 10.83 0.77 5.16
N LEU A 77 9.55 1.10 5.11
CA LEU A 77 8.46 0.24 5.54
C LEU A 77 7.33 0.31 4.50
N ILE A 78 6.86 -0.84 4.03
CA ILE A 78 5.69 -0.97 3.18
C ILE A 78 4.53 -1.48 4.04
N LEU A 79 3.39 -0.80 3.96
CA LEU A 79 2.16 -1.22 4.64
C LEU A 79 1.18 -1.81 3.64
N THR A 80 0.57 -2.93 4.00
CA THR A 80 -0.60 -3.46 3.28
C THR A 80 -1.81 -2.57 3.56
N CYS A 81 -2.02 -1.55 2.71
CA CYS A 81 -3.15 -0.62 2.89
C CYS A 81 -4.50 -1.28 2.58
N LYS A 82 -4.53 -2.16 1.60
CA LYS A 82 -5.65 -3.04 1.25
C LYS A 82 -5.10 -4.38 0.76
N HIS A 83 -5.58 -5.49 1.33
CA HIS A 83 -5.29 -6.84 0.87
C HIS A 83 -6.42 -7.36 -0.03
N HIS A 84 -6.37 -8.64 -0.41
CA HIS A 84 -7.33 -9.27 -1.35
C HIS A 84 -8.77 -9.32 -0.83
N ASP A 85 -9.00 -9.21 0.48
CA ASP A 85 -10.32 -9.09 1.08
C ASP A 85 -11.04 -7.79 0.72
N GLY A 86 -10.30 -6.76 0.31
CA GLY A 86 -10.84 -5.43 -0.04
C GLY A 86 -10.95 -4.45 1.14
N PHE A 87 -10.60 -4.89 2.38
CA PHE A 87 -10.67 -4.01 3.54
C PHE A 87 -9.58 -2.94 3.51
N CYS A 88 -9.99 -1.67 3.55
CA CYS A 88 -9.07 -0.53 3.54
C CYS A 88 -8.67 -0.09 4.94
N LEU A 89 -7.36 -0.01 5.22
CA LEU A 89 -6.80 0.48 6.49
C LEU A 89 -6.83 2.01 6.63
N TRP A 90 -7.47 2.70 5.69
CA TRP A 90 -7.73 4.15 5.70
C TRP A 90 -9.20 4.42 5.42
N PRO A 91 -9.75 5.58 5.79
CA PRO A 91 -11.16 5.93 5.59
C PRO A 91 -11.45 6.28 4.11
N SER A 92 -11.24 5.32 3.19
CA SER A 92 -11.44 5.53 1.75
C SER A 92 -12.85 6.07 1.46
N LYS A 93 -12.94 7.00 0.51
CA LYS A 93 -14.20 7.59 0.03
C LYS A 93 -14.94 6.67 -0.93
N TYR A 94 -14.28 5.63 -1.42
CA TYR A 94 -14.75 4.79 -2.52
C TYR A 94 -15.30 3.43 -2.09
N THR A 95 -15.15 3.08 -0.80
CA THR A 95 -15.73 1.84 -0.25
C THR A 95 -16.21 2.05 1.18
N GLU A 96 -17.24 1.29 1.56
CA GLU A 96 -17.67 1.18 2.95
C GLU A 96 -16.88 0.09 3.69
N HIS A 97 -16.25 -0.85 2.97
CA HIS A 97 -15.42 -1.91 3.55
C HIS A 97 -14.06 -1.35 3.96
N SER A 98 -14.03 -0.66 5.08
CA SER A 98 -12.85 0.05 5.56
C SER A 98 -12.90 0.34 7.05
N ILE A 99 -11.75 0.78 7.55
CA ILE A 99 -11.53 1.14 8.96
C ILE A 99 -12.54 2.17 9.50
N LYS A 100 -13.14 3.03 8.64
CA LYS A 100 -14.12 4.02 9.05
C LYS A 100 -15.41 3.40 9.64
N ASN A 101 -15.73 2.16 9.27
CA ASN A 101 -16.88 1.40 9.77
C ASN A 101 -16.48 0.39 10.85
N SER A 102 -15.20 0.35 11.23
CA SER A 102 -14.72 -0.49 12.32
C SER A 102 -14.85 0.22 13.69
N PRO A 103 -14.86 -0.52 14.81
CA PRO A 103 -14.81 0.09 16.14
C PRO A 103 -13.45 0.72 16.49
N TYR A 104 -12.41 0.47 15.71
CA TYR A 104 -11.08 1.03 15.95
C TYR A 104 -11.13 2.55 16.00
N LYS A 105 -10.69 3.12 17.14
CA LYS A 105 -10.75 4.56 17.44
C LYS A 105 -12.15 5.18 17.18
N ASN A 106 -13.22 4.41 17.40
CA ASN A 106 -14.60 4.81 17.14
C ASN A 106 -14.84 5.25 15.68
N GLY A 107 -14.28 4.51 14.72
CA GLY A 107 -14.38 4.79 13.28
C GLY A 107 -13.54 5.97 12.79
N LYS A 108 -12.64 6.49 13.63
CA LYS A 108 -11.73 7.61 13.29
C LYS A 108 -10.29 7.16 13.08
N GLY A 109 -10.04 5.86 13.02
CA GLY A 109 -8.72 5.31 12.77
C GLY A 109 -8.28 5.52 11.31
N ASP A 110 -6.98 5.69 11.13
CA ASP A 110 -6.31 5.74 9.83
C ASP A 110 -4.89 5.18 10.01
N ILE A 111 -4.77 3.86 9.85
CA ILE A 111 -3.48 3.18 10.07
C ILE A 111 -2.46 3.56 9.00
N VAL A 112 -2.92 3.90 7.80
CA VAL A 112 -2.03 4.38 6.73
C VAL A 112 -1.36 5.69 7.16
N ARG A 113 -2.14 6.63 7.69
CA ARG A 113 -1.62 7.89 8.22
C ARG A 113 -0.71 7.70 9.41
N GLU A 114 -1.15 6.90 10.38
CA GLU A 114 -0.36 6.59 11.58
C GLU A 114 1.01 6.01 11.21
N THR A 115 1.05 5.10 10.23
CA THR A 115 2.30 4.48 9.77
C THR A 115 3.16 5.46 8.96
N ALA A 116 2.55 6.25 8.06
CA ALA A 116 3.28 7.25 7.27
C ALA A 116 3.94 8.31 8.17
N GLU A 117 3.24 8.77 9.20
CA GLU A 117 3.76 9.74 10.18
C GLU A 117 4.86 9.12 11.03
N ALA A 118 4.70 7.89 11.48
CA ALA A 118 5.73 7.15 12.21
C ALA A 118 6.99 6.94 11.36
N CYS A 119 6.85 6.55 10.10
CA CYS A 119 8.00 6.43 9.19
C CYS A 119 8.75 7.75 9.06
N ARG A 120 8.04 8.87 8.92
CA ARG A 120 8.64 10.20 8.85
C ARG A 120 9.40 10.58 10.13
N GLU A 121 8.82 10.27 11.31
CA GLU A 121 9.43 10.52 12.60
C GLU A 121 10.75 9.76 12.77
N PHE A 122 10.80 8.50 12.35
CA PHE A 122 11.99 7.63 12.49
C PHE A 122 12.91 7.61 11.26
N GLY A 123 12.70 8.51 10.29
CA GLY A 123 13.56 8.64 9.11
C GLY A 123 13.46 7.49 8.11
N LEU A 124 12.38 6.72 8.16
CA LEU A 124 12.11 5.67 7.18
C LEU A 124 11.35 6.23 5.98
N LYS A 125 11.55 5.62 4.81
CA LYS A 125 10.70 5.84 3.66
C LYS A 125 9.43 5.00 3.80
N PHE A 126 8.28 5.60 3.42
CA PHE A 126 6.99 4.93 3.46
C PHE A 126 6.57 4.42 2.09
N GLY A 127 6.15 3.17 2.01
CA GLY A 127 5.61 2.52 0.82
C GLY A 127 4.23 1.94 1.10
N VAL A 128 3.46 1.73 0.05
CA VAL A 128 2.09 1.21 0.12
C VAL A 128 1.92 -0.03 -0.74
N TYR A 129 1.16 -1.00 -0.23
CA TYR A 129 0.61 -2.08 -1.02
C TYR A 129 -0.88 -1.87 -1.17
N LEU A 130 -1.35 -1.84 -2.40
CA LEU A 130 -2.76 -1.79 -2.76
C LEU A 130 -3.07 -2.98 -3.65
N SER A 131 -3.70 -4.01 -3.10
CA SER A 131 -4.06 -5.19 -3.88
C SER A 131 -4.93 -4.83 -5.08
N PRO A 132 -4.55 -5.23 -6.30
CA PRO A 132 -5.43 -5.12 -7.46
C PRO A 132 -6.57 -6.15 -7.42
N TRP A 133 -6.42 -7.23 -6.65
CA TRP A 133 -7.48 -8.18 -6.39
C TRP A 133 -8.35 -7.68 -5.23
N ASP A 134 -9.66 -7.65 -5.43
CA ASP A 134 -10.62 -7.16 -4.44
C ASP A 134 -11.84 -8.10 -4.42
N ARG A 135 -11.94 -8.87 -3.36
CA ARG A 135 -13.00 -9.88 -3.21
C ARG A 135 -14.31 -9.31 -2.67
N ASN A 136 -14.26 -8.10 -2.09
CA ASN A 136 -15.44 -7.39 -1.61
C ASN A 136 -16.14 -6.60 -2.72
N ASN A 137 -15.37 -5.96 -3.61
CA ASN A 137 -15.94 -5.07 -4.61
C ASN A 137 -16.63 -5.84 -5.74
N SER A 138 -17.93 -5.61 -5.90
CA SER A 138 -18.76 -6.29 -6.92
C SER A 138 -18.39 -5.95 -8.36
N SER A 139 -17.62 -4.89 -8.60
CA SER A 139 -17.13 -4.53 -9.94
C SER A 139 -15.81 -5.21 -10.31
N TYR A 140 -15.18 -5.94 -9.39
CA TYR A 140 -13.94 -6.66 -9.68
C TYR A 140 -14.10 -7.56 -10.92
N GLY A 141 -13.17 -7.43 -11.86
CA GLY A 141 -13.21 -8.16 -13.15
C GLY A 141 -14.13 -7.58 -14.22
N LYS A 142 -14.81 -6.43 -13.97
CA LYS A 142 -15.68 -5.77 -14.92
C LYS A 142 -15.01 -4.64 -15.73
N GLY A 143 -13.69 -4.69 -15.90
CA GLY A 143 -12.93 -3.74 -16.68
C GLY A 143 -13.01 -2.33 -16.11
N LYS A 144 -13.33 -1.33 -16.95
CA LYS A 144 -13.24 0.09 -16.62
C LYS A 144 -13.91 0.50 -15.30
N GLU A 145 -15.01 -0.12 -14.91
CA GLU A 145 -15.70 0.21 -13.65
C GLU A 145 -14.81 -0.07 -12.44
N TYR A 146 -14.12 -1.22 -12.44
CA TYR A 146 -13.17 -1.55 -11.40
C TYR A 146 -11.87 -0.75 -11.52
N ASP A 147 -11.39 -0.52 -12.75
CA ASP A 147 -10.19 0.27 -12.98
C ASP A 147 -10.34 1.69 -12.43
N ASP A 148 -11.47 2.35 -12.66
CA ASP A 148 -11.77 3.68 -12.13
C ASP A 148 -11.83 3.66 -10.58
N TYR A 149 -12.45 2.65 -9.98
CA TYR A 149 -12.48 2.46 -8.53
C TYR A 149 -11.06 2.31 -7.95
N TYR A 150 -10.27 1.42 -8.55
CA TYR A 150 -8.91 1.15 -8.11
C TYR A 150 -7.99 2.38 -8.24
N LEU A 151 -8.07 3.07 -9.36
CA LEU A 151 -7.31 4.31 -9.60
C LEU A 151 -7.68 5.43 -8.62
N ASN A 152 -8.95 5.52 -8.24
CA ASN A 152 -9.39 6.48 -7.25
C ASN A 152 -8.79 6.18 -5.86
N GLN A 153 -8.79 4.93 -5.42
CA GLN A 153 -8.14 4.51 -4.18
C GLN A 153 -6.62 4.74 -4.22
N LEU A 154 -5.98 4.41 -5.34
CA LEU A 154 -4.56 4.68 -5.53
C LEU A 154 -4.25 6.17 -5.46
N THR A 155 -5.12 7.01 -6.02
CA THR A 155 -4.98 8.47 -5.97
C THR A 155 -5.06 8.99 -4.53
N GLU A 156 -6.00 8.48 -3.70
CA GLU A 156 -6.03 8.83 -2.27
C GLU A 156 -4.69 8.54 -1.60
N LEU A 157 -4.15 7.32 -1.79
CA LEU A 157 -2.89 6.93 -1.16
C LEU A 157 -1.71 7.78 -1.62
N LEU A 158 -1.65 8.15 -2.90
CA LEU A 158 -0.53 8.91 -3.46
C LEU A 158 -0.59 10.42 -3.19
N THR A 159 -1.76 10.95 -2.82
CA THR A 159 -1.94 12.40 -2.64
C THR A 159 -2.17 12.82 -1.19
N GLU A 160 -2.62 11.92 -0.33
CA GLU A 160 -3.02 12.29 1.02
C GLU A 160 -2.01 11.90 2.12
N TYR A 161 -1.02 11.04 1.82
CA TYR A 161 -0.12 10.44 2.84
C TYR A 161 1.35 10.87 2.74
N GLY A 162 1.66 11.84 1.89
CA GLY A 162 3.02 12.37 1.68
C GLY A 162 3.83 11.55 0.67
N ASP A 163 5.14 11.56 0.81
CA ASP A 163 6.03 10.92 -0.17
C ASP A 163 5.97 9.39 -0.07
N ILE A 164 5.63 8.74 -1.16
CA ILE A 164 5.60 7.28 -1.30
C ILE A 164 6.79 6.81 -2.14
N PHE A 165 7.67 5.96 -1.56
CA PHE A 165 8.86 5.49 -2.29
C PHE A 165 8.58 4.33 -3.23
N VAL A 166 7.56 3.53 -2.93
CA VAL A 166 7.16 2.37 -3.73
C VAL A 166 5.67 2.11 -3.60
N ILE A 167 5.08 1.70 -4.70
CA ILE A 167 3.76 1.08 -4.75
C ILE A 167 3.99 -0.38 -5.06
N TRP A 168 3.49 -1.25 -4.19
CA TRP A 168 3.47 -2.68 -4.41
C TRP A 168 2.06 -3.09 -4.86
N LEU A 169 1.96 -3.87 -5.94
CA LEU A 169 0.69 -4.31 -6.55
C LEU A 169 0.59 -5.83 -6.56
#